data_4fefc10898bbd4f9e387967866bd4c98
#
_entry.id   4fefc10898bbd4f9e387967866bd4c98
#
_cell.length_a   1.000
_cell.length_b   1.000
_cell.length_c   1.000
_cell.angle_alpha   90.00
_cell.angle_beta   90.00
_cell.angle_gamma   90.00
#
_symmetry.space_group_name_H-M   'P 1'
#
loop_
_entity.id
_entity.type
_entity.pdbx_description
1 polymer ?
#
loop_
_entity_poly.entity_id
_entity_poly.type
_entity_poly.pdbx_seq_one_letter_code
_entity_poly.pdbx_strand_id
1 'polypeptide(L)'
;MTKDKMSIFVMKISHEFSFVIWAGIWLTSEIWPFVGQFFCSLYIMIGTCPNISFTVRCLSRYLINPGKQHWDQALHVLNYLRGTWDLVFSYSQHSTNGLMLRGFSDSNWVGEKDGSWSTLGYVWMLSGGPVSWKSCLQPIITLLSTEAEYIMVTAVAQEGIWLWRVMSELGFEQVGATDLAVDNEGAIALSENPQVHPHTKHIWLRYHFIWQYVQEGVIKPCYVSTHDNIADIFMKNLPRDRFLELWQIMGLTQQASGSVEWY
;
A
#
# COMPACT_ATOMS: atom_id res chain seq x y z
N MET A 1 27.05 24.06 -9.23
CA MET A 1 26.53 22.68 -9.36
C MET A 1 25.15 22.79 -9.98
N THR A 2 25.03 22.41 -11.20
CA THR A 2 23.86 22.65 -12.09
C THR A 2 22.69 21.76 -11.69
N LYS A 3 21.52 22.39 -11.50
CA LYS A 3 20.24 21.81 -11.04
C LYS A 3 19.55 20.85 -12.04
N ASP A 4 20.21 20.39 -13.08
CA ASP A 4 19.53 19.81 -14.25
C ASP A 4 19.66 18.27 -14.43
N LYS A 5 20.06 17.54 -13.38
CA LYS A 5 20.15 16.07 -13.47
C LYS A 5 19.58 15.38 -12.22
N MET A 6 18.27 15.48 -12.02
CA MET A 6 17.59 14.43 -11.28
C MET A 6 16.76 13.61 -12.27
N SER A 7 17.37 12.53 -12.70
CA SER A 7 16.80 11.55 -13.59
C SER A 7 15.53 10.95 -12.99
N ILE A 8 14.56 10.66 -13.86
CA ILE A 8 13.38 9.85 -13.57
C ILE A 8 13.90 8.53 -12.95
N PHE A 9 13.62 8.32 -11.67
CA PHE A 9 13.94 7.05 -11.03
C PHE A 9 12.85 6.06 -11.48
N VAL A 10 13.21 5.19 -12.42
CA VAL A 10 12.31 4.13 -12.91
C VAL A 10 12.59 2.89 -12.08
N MET A 11 11.66 2.52 -11.19
CA MET A 11 11.72 1.26 -10.49
C MET A 11 11.23 0.16 -11.42
N LYS A 12 12.16 -0.52 -12.08
CA LYS A 12 11.88 -1.61 -13.01
C LYS A 12 11.71 -2.92 -12.26
N ILE A 13 10.68 -3.67 -12.59
CA ILE A 13 10.62 -5.11 -12.29
C ILE A 13 11.71 -5.75 -13.13
N SER A 14 12.93 -5.86 -12.58
CA SER A 14 14.11 -6.20 -13.36
C SER A 14 14.14 -7.69 -13.75
N HIS A 15 14.82 -7.98 -14.87
CA HIS A 15 15.06 -9.30 -15.45
C HIS A 15 15.68 -10.33 -14.47
N GLU A 16 16.30 -9.90 -13.38
CA GLU A 16 16.87 -10.77 -12.35
C GLU A 16 15.80 -11.59 -11.62
N PHE A 17 14.55 -11.12 -11.58
CA PHE A 17 13.42 -11.87 -11.01
C PHE A 17 12.98 -13.08 -11.84
N SER A 18 13.30 -13.14 -13.11
CA SER A 18 13.03 -14.33 -13.95
C SER A 18 13.72 -15.57 -13.39
N PHE A 19 14.91 -15.42 -12.79
CA PHE A 19 15.66 -16.54 -12.21
C PHE A 19 15.05 -17.04 -10.91
N VAL A 20 14.52 -16.13 -10.07
CA VAL A 20 13.87 -16.51 -8.80
C VAL A 20 12.54 -17.23 -9.07
N ILE A 21 11.78 -16.79 -10.07
CA ILE A 21 10.54 -17.45 -10.50
C ILE A 21 10.84 -18.85 -11.06
N TRP A 22 11.92 -19.03 -11.82
CA TRP A 22 12.34 -20.31 -12.38
C TRP A 22 12.84 -21.30 -11.30
N ALA A 23 13.59 -20.84 -10.33
CA ALA A 23 14.10 -21.69 -9.24
C ALA A 23 12.99 -22.26 -8.33
N GLY A 24 11.87 -21.55 -8.14
CA GLY A 24 10.73 -22.00 -7.36
C GLY A 24 9.92 -23.14 -8.01
N ILE A 25 10.06 -23.36 -9.31
CA ILE A 25 9.29 -24.37 -10.06
C ILE A 25 9.86 -25.79 -9.92
N TRP A 26 11.12 -25.97 -9.45
CA TRP A 26 11.84 -27.24 -9.47
C TRP A 26 11.87 -28.02 -8.15
N LEU A 27 11.17 -27.59 -7.11
CA LEU A 27 11.14 -28.30 -5.82
C LEU A 27 10.00 -29.33 -5.77
N THR A 28 10.38 -30.58 -5.64
CA THR A 28 9.61 -31.81 -5.84
C THR A 28 8.81 -32.26 -4.61
N SER A 29 7.78 -31.51 -4.22
CA SER A 29 6.67 -32.02 -3.40
C SER A 29 5.41 -31.17 -3.68
N GLU A 30 4.22 -31.72 -3.50
CA GLU A 30 2.97 -31.04 -3.90
C GLU A 30 2.73 -29.69 -3.21
N ILE A 31 3.31 -29.46 -2.03
CA ILE A 31 3.17 -28.22 -1.24
C ILE A 31 4.30 -27.21 -1.56
N TRP A 32 5.53 -27.69 -1.79
CA TRP A 32 6.71 -26.86 -1.98
C TRP A 32 6.64 -25.89 -3.18
N PRO A 33 6.08 -26.26 -4.34
CA PRO A 33 5.93 -25.34 -5.45
C PRO A 33 5.05 -24.14 -5.11
N PHE A 34 3.95 -24.34 -4.37
CA PHE A 34 3.07 -23.26 -3.94
C PHE A 34 3.79 -22.31 -2.98
N VAL A 35 4.48 -22.85 -1.99
CA VAL A 35 5.23 -22.08 -0.98
C VAL A 35 6.36 -21.29 -1.65
N GLY A 36 7.15 -21.90 -2.52
CA GLY A 36 8.22 -21.21 -3.24
C GLY A 36 7.70 -20.06 -4.10
N GLN A 37 6.65 -20.30 -4.86
CA GLN A 37 6.01 -19.29 -5.69
C GLN A 37 5.38 -18.16 -4.87
N PHE A 38 4.78 -18.49 -3.74
CA PHE A 38 4.24 -17.50 -2.82
C PHE A 38 5.34 -16.58 -2.29
N PHE A 39 6.49 -17.11 -1.85
CA PHE A 39 7.61 -16.30 -1.37
C PHE A 39 8.19 -15.39 -2.46
N CYS A 40 8.27 -15.85 -3.71
CA CYS A 40 8.66 -15.01 -4.83
C CYS A 40 7.65 -13.84 -5.02
N SER A 41 6.36 -14.14 -5.00
CA SER A 41 5.31 -13.12 -5.13
C SER A 41 5.32 -12.14 -3.95
N LEU A 42 5.57 -12.62 -2.73
CA LEU A 42 5.71 -11.81 -1.52
C LEU A 42 6.90 -10.83 -1.63
N TYR A 43 8.05 -11.31 -2.10
CA TYR A 43 9.23 -10.47 -2.28
C TYR A 43 8.99 -9.37 -3.33
N ILE A 44 8.40 -9.73 -4.47
CA ILE A 44 8.02 -8.79 -5.53
C ILE A 44 7.00 -7.75 -5.01
N MET A 45 6.01 -8.21 -4.25
CA MET A 45 4.99 -7.36 -3.63
C MET A 45 5.62 -6.31 -2.69
N ILE A 46 6.55 -6.74 -1.84
CA ILE A 46 7.17 -5.84 -0.85
C ILE A 46 8.11 -4.84 -1.53
N GLY A 47 8.85 -5.27 -2.54
CA GLY A 47 9.89 -4.46 -3.16
C GLY A 47 9.42 -3.55 -4.27
N THR A 48 8.50 -4.01 -5.13
CA THR A 48 8.24 -3.33 -6.41
C THR A 48 6.81 -3.33 -6.92
N CYS A 49 5.95 -4.22 -6.43
CA CYS A 49 4.61 -4.41 -6.99
C CYS A 49 3.50 -4.25 -5.95
N PRO A 50 3.15 -3.02 -5.55
CA PRO A 50 2.09 -2.75 -4.57
C PRO A 50 0.73 -3.33 -5.01
N ASN A 51 0.45 -3.37 -6.28
CA ASN A 51 -0.81 -3.76 -6.88
C ASN A 51 -1.18 -5.24 -6.74
N ILE A 52 -0.25 -6.12 -6.39
CA ILE A 52 -0.54 -7.53 -6.06
C ILE A 52 -0.72 -7.77 -4.55
N SER A 53 -0.59 -6.73 -3.72
CA SER A 53 -0.55 -6.86 -2.25
C SER A 53 -1.78 -7.54 -1.67
N PHE A 54 -2.97 -7.18 -2.14
CA PHE A 54 -4.21 -7.81 -1.69
C PHE A 54 -4.23 -9.30 -1.98
N THR A 55 -3.93 -9.71 -3.22
CA THR A 55 -3.97 -11.11 -3.63
C THR A 55 -2.93 -11.96 -2.90
N VAL A 56 -1.69 -11.45 -2.77
CA VAL A 56 -0.62 -12.15 -2.03
C VAL A 56 -0.99 -12.29 -0.56
N ARG A 57 -1.56 -11.26 0.06
CA ARG A 57 -2.09 -11.37 1.42
C ARG A 57 -3.18 -12.44 1.54
N CYS A 58 -4.13 -12.49 0.63
CA CYS A 58 -5.16 -13.53 0.64
C CYS A 58 -4.57 -14.94 0.54
N LEU A 59 -3.59 -15.14 -0.34
CA LEU A 59 -2.91 -16.41 -0.51
C LEU A 59 -2.08 -16.83 0.71
N SER A 60 -1.53 -15.87 1.47
CA SER A 60 -0.73 -16.14 2.67
C SER A 60 -1.47 -16.95 3.74
N ARG A 61 -2.79 -16.88 3.76
CA ARG A 61 -3.64 -17.61 4.73
C ARG A 61 -3.65 -19.10 4.50
N TYR A 62 -3.33 -19.55 3.30
CA TYR A 62 -3.46 -20.94 2.87
C TYR A 62 -2.11 -21.65 2.70
N LEU A 63 -1.02 -21.07 3.24
CA LEU A 63 0.33 -21.63 3.11
C LEU A 63 0.49 -23.01 3.75
N ILE A 64 -0.24 -23.31 4.83
CA ILE A 64 -0.14 -24.59 5.54
C ILE A 64 -0.90 -25.68 4.80
N ASN A 65 -2.03 -25.37 4.19
CA ASN A 65 -2.87 -26.33 3.49
C ASN A 65 -3.49 -25.72 2.22
N PRO A 66 -2.70 -25.52 1.15
CA PRO A 66 -3.19 -24.95 -0.08
C PRO A 66 -4.04 -25.98 -0.85
N GLY A 67 -5.26 -25.60 -1.21
CA GLY A 67 -6.08 -26.34 -2.15
C GLY A 67 -5.80 -25.91 -3.59
N LYS A 68 -6.34 -26.68 -4.56
CA LYS A 68 -6.19 -26.40 -6.00
C LYS A 68 -6.55 -24.97 -6.38
N GLN A 69 -7.61 -24.42 -5.80
CA GLN A 69 -8.04 -23.03 -6.08
C GLN A 69 -6.97 -22.00 -5.71
N HIS A 70 -6.23 -22.22 -4.61
CA HIS A 70 -5.16 -21.31 -4.18
C HIS A 70 -3.96 -21.40 -5.12
N TRP A 71 -3.67 -22.61 -5.64
CA TRP A 71 -2.67 -22.80 -6.68
C TRP A 71 -3.03 -22.08 -7.97
N ASP A 72 -4.26 -22.21 -8.44
CA ASP A 72 -4.74 -21.54 -9.65
C ASP A 72 -4.65 -19.99 -9.50
N GLN A 73 -4.96 -19.45 -8.31
CA GLN A 73 -4.79 -18.04 -8.00
C GLN A 73 -3.32 -17.60 -7.97
N ALA A 74 -2.43 -18.43 -7.43
CA ALA A 74 -1.00 -18.12 -7.43
C ALA A 74 -0.45 -18.10 -8.87
N LEU A 75 -0.86 -19.04 -9.73
CA LEU A 75 -0.55 -19.02 -11.17
C LEU A 75 -1.11 -17.77 -11.86
N HIS A 76 -2.30 -17.32 -11.46
CA HIS A 76 -2.88 -16.09 -12.00
C HIS A 76 -2.01 -14.87 -11.68
N VAL A 77 -1.46 -14.75 -10.46
CA VAL A 77 -0.50 -13.69 -10.11
C VAL A 77 0.73 -13.73 -11.02
N LEU A 78 1.29 -14.92 -11.29
CA LEU A 78 2.44 -15.02 -12.20
C LEU A 78 2.10 -14.61 -13.63
N ASN A 79 0.94 -15.02 -14.14
CA ASN A 79 0.48 -14.63 -15.46
C ASN A 79 0.26 -13.11 -15.55
N TYR A 80 -0.26 -12.51 -14.48
CA TYR A 80 -0.39 -11.06 -14.37
C TYR A 80 0.99 -10.38 -14.43
N LEU A 81 1.95 -10.82 -13.61
CA LEU A 81 3.31 -10.27 -13.60
C LEU A 81 4.00 -10.44 -14.97
N ARG A 82 3.81 -11.58 -15.62
CA ARG A 82 4.32 -11.81 -16.99
C ARG A 82 3.68 -10.89 -18.03
N GLY A 83 2.39 -10.60 -17.86
CA GLY A 83 1.66 -9.71 -18.79
C GLY A 83 1.91 -8.22 -18.53
N THR A 84 2.57 -7.87 -17.41
CA THR A 84 2.83 -6.49 -16.97
C THR A 84 4.30 -6.21 -16.71
N TRP A 85 5.19 -7.02 -17.29
CA TRP A 85 6.64 -6.93 -17.07
C TRP A 85 7.28 -5.64 -17.62
N ASP A 86 6.61 -4.99 -18.57
CA ASP A 86 7.00 -3.74 -19.22
C ASP A 86 6.46 -2.50 -18.53
N LEU A 87 5.71 -2.69 -17.43
CA LEU A 87 5.13 -1.60 -16.68
C LEU A 87 6.10 -1.11 -15.60
N VAL A 88 6.10 0.19 -15.39
CA VAL A 88 7.02 0.87 -14.47
C VAL A 88 6.29 1.93 -13.66
N PHE A 89 6.69 2.12 -12.41
CA PHE A 89 6.29 3.29 -11.66
C PHE A 89 7.18 4.47 -12.04
N SER A 90 6.54 5.57 -12.42
CA SER A 90 7.23 6.80 -12.80
C SER A 90 7.20 7.80 -11.66
N TYR A 91 8.36 8.22 -11.20
CA TYR A 91 8.52 9.27 -10.20
C TYR A 91 8.98 10.53 -10.90
N SER A 92 8.17 11.59 -10.87
CA SER A 92 8.44 12.84 -11.59
C SER A 92 8.75 13.98 -10.63
N GLN A 93 9.87 14.63 -10.84
CA GLN A 93 10.22 15.86 -10.12
C GLN A 93 9.28 17.03 -10.44
N HIS A 94 8.62 17.00 -11.61
CA HIS A 94 7.68 18.03 -12.06
C HIS A 94 6.23 17.79 -11.64
N SER A 95 5.98 16.86 -10.72
CA SER A 95 4.68 16.74 -10.07
C SER A 95 4.33 18.12 -9.47
N THR A 96 3.11 18.59 -9.71
CA THR A 96 2.60 19.87 -9.20
C THR A 96 2.75 20.03 -7.69
N ASN A 97 2.91 18.91 -6.98
CA ASN A 97 3.08 18.84 -5.52
C ASN A 97 4.54 18.67 -5.08
N GLY A 98 5.53 18.68 -5.99
CA GLY A 98 6.94 18.50 -5.65
C GLY A 98 7.23 17.16 -4.94
N LEU A 99 8.15 17.20 -3.97
CA LEU A 99 8.51 16.05 -3.11
C LEU A 99 7.57 15.90 -1.88
N MET A 100 6.30 16.24 -2.02
CA MET A 100 5.33 16.14 -0.94
C MET A 100 4.81 14.71 -0.82
N LEU A 101 4.85 14.20 0.41
CA LEU A 101 4.20 12.95 0.76
C LEU A 101 2.68 13.12 0.76
N ARG A 102 1.97 12.09 0.29
CA ARG A 102 0.51 12.00 0.41
C ARG A 102 0.11 10.59 0.74
N GLY A 103 -0.64 10.40 1.82
CA GLY A 103 -1.16 9.11 2.24
C GLY A 103 -2.60 8.87 1.78
N PHE A 104 -2.93 7.61 1.51
CA PHE A 104 -4.30 7.15 1.29
C PHE A 104 -4.52 5.92 2.15
N SER A 105 -5.66 5.87 2.78
CA SER A 105 -6.03 4.74 3.64
C SER A 105 -7.49 4.40 3.50
N ASP A 106 -7.79 3.11 3.61
CA ASP A 106 -9.15 2.59 3.62
C ASP A 106 -9.24 1.32 4.47
N SER A 107 -10.41 1.06 5.06
CA SER A 107 -10.71 -0.15 5.81
C SER A 107 -12.04 -0.75 5.39
N ASN A 108 -12.04 -2.05 5.14
CA ASN A 108 -13.29 -2.78 4.88
C ASN A 108 -13.69 -3.54 6.14
N TRP A 109 -14.76 -3.08 6.80
CA TRP A 109 -15.32 -3.74 7.99
C TRP A 109 -16.04 -5.03 7.59
N VAL A 110 -15.60 -6.18 8.19
CA VAL A 110 -16.24 -7.49 7.96
C VAL A 110 -16.30 -7.91 6.48
N GLY A 111 -15.24 -7.64 5.70
CA GLY A 111 -15.23 -7.94 4.25
C GLY A 111 -14.94 -9.40 3.90
N GLU A 112 -14.54 -10.26 4.84
CA GLU A 112 -14.16 -11.64 4.55
C GLU A 112 -15.19 -12.67 5.05
N LYS A 113 -15.53 -13.62 4.16
CA LYS A 113 -16.50 -14.68 4.43
C LYS A 113 -16.05 -15.68 5.50
N ASP A 114 -14.75 -15.81 5.76
CA ASP A 114 -14.14 -16.82 6.63
C ASP A 114 -13.70 -16.32 8.01
N GLY A 115 -14.21 -15.21 8.46
CA GLY A 115 -13.92 -14.69 9.79
C GLY A 115 -14.08 -13.18 9.81
N SER A 116 -14.77 -12.66 10.79
CA SER A 116 -15.17 -11.25 10.96
C SER A 116 -13.98 -10.27 11.10
N TRP A 117 -12.95 -10.44 10.29
CA TRP A 117 -11.75 -9.60 10.30
C TRP A 117 -11.86 -8.48 9.27
N SER A 118 -11.58 -7.27 9.70
CA SER A 118 -11.48 -6.13 8.81
C SER A 118 -10.14 -6.15 8.07
N THR A 119 -10.15 -5.78 6.80
CA THR A 119 -8.94 -5.57 6.00
C THR A 119 -8.53 -4.11 6.07
N LEU A 120 -7.25 -3.88 6.20
CA LEU A 120 -6.60 -2.57 6.20
C LEU A 120 -5.73 -2.45 4.96
N GLY A 121 -5.93 -1.36 4.22
CA GLY A 121 -5.10 -1.00 3.07
C GLY A 121 -4.61 0.44 3.15
N TYR A 122 -3.34 0.66 2.84
CA TYR A 122 -2.82 2.01 2.68
C TYR A 122 -1.71 2.08 1.63
N VAL A 123 -1.50 3.28 1.15
CA VAL A 123 -0.36 3.64 0.31
C VAL A 123 0.09 5.06 0.61
N TRP A 124 1.41 5.25 0.69
CA TRP A 124 2.06 6.53 0.71
C TRP A 124 2.68 6.81 -0.66
N MET A 125 2.35 7.96 -1.21
CA MET A 125 2.79 8.44 -2.53
C MET A 125 3.81 9.54 -2.36
N LEU A 126 4.84 9.53 -3.21
CA LEU A 126 5.84 10.59 -3.34
C LEU A 126 6.14 10.81 -4.81
N SER A 127 6.08 12.06 -5.27
CA SER A 127 6.40 12.41 -6.66
C SER A 127 5.63 11.62 -7.72
N GLY A 128 4.38 11.26 -7.43
CA GLY A 128 3.49 10.54 -8.33
C GLY A 128 3.59 9.02 -8.31
N GLY A 129 4.52 8.44 -7.51
CA GLY A 129 4.66 7.00 -7.35
C GLY A 129 4.53 6.52 -5.90
N PRO A 130 4.22 5.24 -5.66
CA PRO A 130 4.10 4.67 -4.32
C PRO A 130 5.47 4.43 -3.68
N VAL A 131 5.65 4.81 -2.41
CA VAL A 131 6.91 4.63 -1.66
C VAL A 131 6.76 3.73 -0.45
N SER A 132 5.55 3.60 0.10
CA SER A 132 5.22 2.62 1.13
C SER A 132 3.77 2.19 0.97
N TRP A 133 3.49 0.90 1.18
CA TRP A 133 2.15 0.33 1.06
C TRP A 133 1.98 -0.90 1.94
N LYS A 134 0.73 -1.18 2.27
CA LYS A 134 0.39 -2.37 3.04
C LYS A 134 -1.02 -2.85 2.74
N SER A 135 -1.19 -4.16 2.73
CA SER A 135 -2.47 -4.86 2.82
C SER A 135 -2.39 -5.85 3.97
N CYS A 136 -3.20 -5.71 5.00
CA CYS A 136 -3.18 -6.62 6.15
C CYS A 136 -4.57 -6.78 6.77
N LEU A 137 -4.75 -7.85 7.55
CA LEU A 137 -5.90 -7.99 8.44
C LEU A 137 -5.69 -7.12 9.66
N GLN A 138 -6.76 -6.53 10.16
CA GLN A 138 -6.74 -5.81 11.42
C GLN A 138 -6.44 -6.78 12.57
N PRO A 139 -5.48 -6.49 13.45
CA PRO A 139 -5.12 -7.39 14.54
C PRO A 139 -6.15 -7.39 15.69
N ILE A 140 -7.11 -6.48 15.67
CA ILE A 140 -8.09 -6.28 16.74
C ILE A 140 -9.48 -6.33 16.15
N ILE A 141 -10.35 -7.14 16.75
CA ILE A 141 -11.79 -7.13 16.45
C ILE A 141 -12.38 -5.91 17.13
N THR A 142 -12.91 -4.99 16.34
CA THR A 142 -13.57 -3.78 16.83
C THR A 142 -15.09 -3.96 16.76
N LEU A 143 -15.79 -3.42 17.75
CA LEU A 143 -17.25 -3.48 17.82
C LEU A 143 -17.91 -2.44 16.91
N LEU A 144 -17.17 -1.39 16.53
CA LEU A 144 -17.66 -0.28 15.72
C LEU A 144 -16.75 -0.08 14.49
N SER A 145 -17.34 0.19 13.34
CA SER A 145 -16.61 0.51 12.10
C SER A 145 -15.69 1.72 12.28
N THR A 146 -16.18 2.78 12.90
CA THR A 146 -15.42 4.00 13.19
C THR A 146 -14.17 3.74 14.03
N GLU A 147 -14.24 2.81 14.99
CA GLU A 147 -13.09 2.41 15.80
C GLU A 147 -12.05 1.66 14.97
N ALA A 148 -12.50 0.77 14.09
CA ALA A 148 -11.65 0.05 13.14
C ALA A 148 -10.87 1.01 12.25
N GLU A 149 -11.55 1.96 11.69
CA GLU A 149 -10.97 2.97 10.81
C GLU A 149 -10.03 3.91 11.53
N TYR A 150 -10.35 4.28 12.77
CA TYR A 150 -9.47 5.09 13.58
C TYR A 150 -8.14 4.38 13.93
N ILE A 151 -8.21 3.09 14.29
CA ILE A 151 -7.02 2.27 14.51
C ILE A 151 -6.15 2.21 13.24
N MET A 152 -6.79 2.12 12.08
CA MET A 152 -6.11 2.16 10.80
C MET A 152 -5.41 3.49 10.56
N VAL A 153 -6.13 4.60 10.69
CA VAL A 153 -5.56 5.96 10.52
C VAL A 153 -4.33 6.13 11.42
N THR A 154 -4.35 5.57 12.64
CA THR A 154 -3.18 5.58 13.53
C THR A 154 -1.99 4.83 12.94
N ALA A 155 -2.20 3.62 12.42
CA ALA A 155 -1.13 2.81 11.85
C ALA A 155 -0.54 3.46 10.59
N VAL A 156 -1.38 4.06 9.77
CA VAL A 156 -0.96 4.78 8.56
C VAL A 156 -0.21 6.05 8.91
N ALA A 157 -0.69 6.80 9.92
CA ALA A 157 -0.01 7.99 10.42
C ALA A 157 1.39 7.68 10.98
N GLN A 158 1.56 6.56 11.68
CA GLN A 158 2.88 6.11 12.18
C GLN A 158 3.88 5.91 11.03
N GLU A 159 3.44 5.28 9.95
CA GLU A 159 4.26 5.10 8.75
C GLU A 159 4.61 6.43 8.09
N GLY A 160 3.63 7.33 7.95
CA GLY A 160 3.85 8.67 7.40
C GLY A 160 4.86 9.49 8.21
N ILE A 161 4.78 9.44 9.54
CA ILE A 161 5.73 10.11 10.43
C ILE A 161 7.13 9.53 10.28
N TRP A 162 7.23 8.19 10.12
CA TRP A 162 8.52 7.56 9.84
C TRP A 162 9.09 8.03 8.51
N LEU A 163 8.29 8.05 7.44
CA LEU A 163 8.70 8.58 6.14
C LEU A 163 9.13 10.05 6.23
N TRP A 164 8.42 10.85 7.01
CA TRP A 164 8.77 12.25 7.27
C TRP A 164 10.18 12.39 7.86
N ARG A 165 10.51 11.57 8.85
CA ARG A 165 11.83 11.55 9.46
C ARG A 165 12.91 11.13 8.47
N VAL A 166 12.66 10.07 7.70
CA VAL A 166 13.58 9.61 6.66
C VAL A 166 13.84 10.71 5.63
N MET A 167 12.77 11.40 5.16
CA MET A 167 12.91 12.49 4.21
C MET A 167 13.72 13.66 4.79
N SER A 168 13.49 14.01 6.04
CA SER A 168 14.25 15.06 6.73
C SER A 168 15.73 14.69 6.86
N GLU A 169 16.07 13.45 7.25
CA GLU A 169 17.45 12.95 7.33
C GLU A 169 18.15 12.96 5.97
N LEU A 170 17.41 12.74 4.88
CA LEU A 170 17.91 12.83 3.51
C LEU A 170 18.02 14.29 2.99
N GLY A 171 17.65 15.28 3.79
CA GLY A 171 17.68 16.70 3.41
C GLY A 171 16.49 17.18 2.59
N PHE A 172 15.38 16.40 2.55
CA PHE A 172 14.12 16.74 1.89
C PHE A 172 13.05 17.05 2.92
N GLU A 173 13.14 18.20 3.57
CA GLU A 173 12.16 18.60 4.56
C GLU A 173 10.77 18.78 3.93
N GLN A 174 9.78 18.19 4.58
CA GLN A 174 8.38 18.36 4.19
C GLN A 174 7.87 19.72 4.71
N VAL A 175 7.34 20.53 3.84
CA VAL A 175 6.82 21.85 4.19
C VAL A 175 5.32 21.77 4.44
N GLY A 176 4.90 22.00 5.68
CA GLY A 176 3.50 21.94 6.09
C GLY A 176 3.00 20.54 6.39
N ALA A 177 1.74 20.43 6.74
CA ALA A 177 1.10 19.17 7.10
C ALA A 177 0.96 18.23 5.88
N THR A 178 1.26 16.96 6.10
CA THR A 178 1.11 15.91 5.07
C THR A 178 -0.33 15.43 5.01
N ASP A 179 -0.94 15.50 3.83
CA ASP A 179 -2.31 15.03 3.61
C ASP A 179 -2.40 13.50 3.78
N LEU A 180 -3.34 13.06 4.61
CA LEU A 180 -3.75 11.68 4.76
C LEU A 180 -5.22 11.55 4.34
N ALA A 181 -5.44 11.04 3.13
CA ALA A 181 -6.76 10.86 2.55
C ALA A 181 -7.47 9.65 3.17
N VAL A 182 -8.65 9.87 3.71
CA VAL A 182 -9.52 8.89 4.39
C VAL A 182 -10.94 9.08 3.88
N ASP A 183 -11.68 8.01 3.68
CA ASP A 183 -13.07 8.08 3.20
C ASP A 183 -14.14 8.09 4.32
N ASN A 184 -13.72 8.12 5.58
CA ASN A 184 -14.61 8.19 6.74
C ASN A 184 -14.50 9.51 7.48
N GLU A 185 -15.54 10.34 7.39
CA GLU A 185 -15.64 11.61 8.10
C GLU A 185 -15.61 11.46 9.63
N GLY A 186 -16.13 10.34 10.16
CA GLY A 186 -16.12 10.07 11.60
C GLY A 186 -14.70 9.84 12.12
N ALA A 187 -13.85 9.13 11.35
CA ALA A 187 -12.44 8.94 11.71
C ALA A 187 -11.66 10.26 11.64
N ILE A 188 -11.97 11.12 10.68
CA ILE A 188 -11.37 12.46 10.58
C ILE A 188 -11.76 13.32 11.79
N ALA A 189 -13.06 13.40 12.09
CA ALA A 189 -13.57 14.18 13.23
C ALA A 189 -12.95 13.72 14.57
N LEU A 190 -12.76 12.40 14.76
CA LEU A 190 -12.09 11.86 15.96
C LEU A 190 -10.60 12.19 16.02
N SER A 191 -9.93 12.30 14.89
CA SER A 191 -8.50 12.66 14.84
C SER A 191 -8.26 14.14 15.16
N GLU A 192 -9.23 15.01 14.87
CA GLU A 192 -9.18 16.44 15.17
C GLU A 192 -9.62 16.75 16.61
N ASN A 193 -10.62 16.02 17.11
CA ASN A 193 -11.18 16.25 18.46
C ASN A 193 -11.56 14.91 19.12
N PRO A 194 -10.63 14.26 19.86
CA PRO A 194 -10.88 12.99 20.51
C PRO A 194 -11.90 13.16 21.66
N GLN A 195 -13.11 12.70 21.44
CA GLN A 195 -14.11 12.60 22.51
C GLN A 195 -13.77 11.39 23.40
N VAL A 196 -13.49 11.65 24.65
CA VAL A 196 -13.14 10.62 25.62
C VAL A 196 -14.38 9.82 26.03
N HIS A 197 -14.52 8.59 25.51
CA HIS A 197 -15.47 7.63 26.03
C HIS A 197 -14.83 6.78 27.14
N PRO A 198 -15.47 6.64 28.34
CA PRO A 198 -14.89 5.95 29.51
C PRO A 198 -14.47 4.48 29.27
N HIS A 199 -14.99 3.85 28.22
CA HIS A 199 -14.82 2.42 27.95
C HIS A 199 -13.65 2.08 27.01
N THR A 200 -12.87 3.07 26.54
CA THR A 200 -11.86 2.87 25.47
C THR A 200 -10.42 3.14 25.92
N LYS A 201 -10.07 2.80 27.17
CA LYS A 201 -8.71 3.04 27.71
C LYS A 201 -7.57 2.46 26.86
N HIS A 202 -7.77 1.30 26.24
CA HIS A 202 -6.76 0.65 25.37
C HIS A 202 -6.57 1.35 24.01
N ILE A 203 -7.55 2.15 23.60
CA ILE A 203 -7.52 2.93 22.36
C ILE A 203 -7.03 4.36 22.64
N TRP A 204 -7.14 4.80 23.89
CA TRP A 204 -6.83 6.17 24.31
C TRP A 204 -5.41 6.63 23.93
N LEU A 205 -4.40 5.77 24.04
CA LEU A 205 -3.03 6.07 23.60
C LEU A 205 -2.96 6.35 22.10
N ARG A 206 -3.76 5.64 21.29
CA ARG A 206 -3.81 5.84 19.85
C ARG A 206 -4.54 7.14 19.49
N TYR A 207 -5.59 7.50 20.22
CA TYR A 207 -6.28 8.78 20.07
C TYR A 207 -5.33 9.95 20.32
N HIS A 208 -4.58 9.91 21.40
CA HIS A 208 -3.61 10.95 21.70
C HIS A 208 -2.49 11.02 20.69
N PHE A 209 -2.02 9.89 20.19
CA PHE A 209 -0.96 9.84 19.18
C PHE A 209 -1.34 10.63 17.93
N ILE A 210 -2.46 10.31 17.28
CA ILE A 210 -2.85 11.03 16.05
C ILE A 210 -3.15 12.49 16.34
N TRP A 211 -3.95 12.74 17.36
CA TRP A 211 -4.34 14.11 17.74
C TRP A 211 -3.10 15.00 17.94
N GLN A 212 -2.07 14.49 18.60
CA GLN A 212 -0.83 15.24 18.79
C GLN A 212 -0.21 15.65 17.45
N TYR A 213 -0.04 14.73 16.51
CA TYR A 213 0.59 15.02 15.21
C TYR A 213 -0.31 15.86 14.29
N VAL A 214 -1.61 15.79 14.45
CA VAL A 214 -2.54 16.72 13.78
C VAL A 214 -2.40 18.12 14.34
N GLN A 215 -2.33 18.28 15.67
CA GLN A 215 -2.12 19.59 16.33
C GLN A 215 -0.75 20.18 16.03
N GLU A 216 0.28 19.36 15.93
CA GLU A 216 1.63 19.77 15.53
C GLU A 216 1.73 20.13 14.04
N GLY A 217 0.67 19.90 13.26
CA GLY A 217 0.63 20.18 11.81
C GLY A 217 1.55 19.28 10.97
N VAL A 218 1.84 18.06 11.47
CA VAL A 218 2.64 17.06 10.75
C VAL A 218 1.76 16.25 9.79
N ILE A 219 0.58 15.84 10.24
CA ILE A 219 -0.40 15.09 9.44
C ILE A 219 -1.72 15.84 9.42
N LYS A 220 -2.35 15.87 8.25
CA LYS A 220 -3.67 16.45 8.03
C LYS A 220 -4.59 15.40 7.43
N PRO A 221 -5.46 14.76 8.23
CA PRO A 221 -6.52 13.92 7.70
C PRO A 221 -7.44 14.75 6.81
N CYS A 222 -7.75 14.24 5.63
CA CYS A 222 -8.63 14.91 4.68
C CYS A 222 -9.59 13.89 4.06
N TYR A 223 -10.80 14.33 3.76
CA TYR A 223 -11.79 13.48 3.15
C TYR A 223 -11.44 13.21 1.68
N VAL A 224 -11.60 11.95 1.28
CA VAL A 224 -11.59 11.53 -0.11
C VAL A 224 -12.82 10.66 -0.37
N SER A 225 -13.44 10.81 -1.54
CA SER A 225 -14.55 9.91 -1.90
C SER A 225 -14.03 8.47 -2.05
N THR A 226 -14.85 7.48 -1.70
CA THR A 226 -14.50 6.05 -1.89
C THR A 226 -14.10 5.77 -3.35
N HIS A 227 -14.72 6.48 -4.30
CA HIS A 227 -14.35 6.37 -5.72
C HIS A 227 -12.91 6.84 -6.00
N ASP A 228 -12.42 7.86 -5.32
CA ASP A 228 -11.11 8.45 -5.58
C ASP A 228 -10.01 7.91 -4.64
N ASN A 229 -10.39 7.00 -3.73
CA ASN A 229 -9.47 6.41 -2.77
C ASN A 229 -8.65 5.27 -3.40
N ILE A 230 -7.37 5.54 -3.69
CA ILE A 230 -6.46 4.53 -4.24
C ILE A 230 -6.14 3.39 -3.27
N ALA A 231 -6.41 3.54 -1.98
CA ALA A 231 -6.21 2.47 -1.00
C ALA A 231 -7.14 1.26 -1.23
N ASP A 232 -8.22 1.41 -1.98
CA ASP A 232 -9.14 0.35 -2.38
C ASP A 232 -8.42 -0.87 -3.00
N ILE A 233 -7.36 -0.64 -3.78
CA ILE A 233 -6.60 -1.71 -4.45
C ILE A 233 -5.92 -2.67 -3.48
N PHE A 234 -5.70 -2.22 -2.23
CA PHE A 234 -5.05 -3.00 -1.16
C PHE A 234 -6.04 -3.77 -0.30
N MET A 235 -7.34 -3.59 -0.50
CA MET A 235 -8.35 -4.09 0.43
C MET A 235 -9.32 -5.08 -0.15
N LYS A 236 -9.66 -4.95 -1.43
CA LYS A 236 -10.73 -5.72 -2.06
C LYS A 236 -10.39 -6.14 -3.47
N ASN A 237 -11.06 -7.18 -3.93
CA ASN A 237 -10.98 -7.58 -5.32
C ASN A 237 -11.79 -6.59 -6.17
N LEU A 238 -11.13 -5.89 -7.07
CA LEU A 238 -11.73 -4.86 -7.91
C LEU A 238 -12.06 -5.40 -9.31
N PRO A 239 -13.12 -4.92 -9.95
CA PRO A 239 -13.32 -5.11 -11.39
C PRO A 239 -12.11 -4.59 -12.17
N ARG A 240 -11.82 -5.22 -13.32
CA ARG A 240 -10.63 -4.91 -14.14
C ARG A 240 -10.49 -3.42 -14.45
N ASP A 241 -11.55 -2.78 -14.90
CA ASP A 241 -11.50 -1.38 -15.33
C ASP A 241 -11.16 -0.46 -14.16
N ARG A 242 -11.76 -0.71 -13.01
CA ARG A 242 -11.48 0.03 -11.78
C ARG A 242 -10.04 -0.20 -11.28
N PHE A 243 -9.58 -1.43 -11.35
CA PHE A 243 -8.20 -1.77 -11.00
C PHE A 243 -7.19 -1.02 -11.88
N LEU A 244 -7.42 -0.95 -13.19
CA LEU A 244 -6.56 -0.23 -14.14
C LEU A 244 -6.59 1.28 -13.92
N GLU A 245 -7.75 1.85 -13.58
CA GLU A 245 -7.88 3.28 -13.27
C GLU A 245 -7.04 3.65 -12.03
N LEU A 246 -7.22 2.94 -10.91
CA LEU A 246 -6.44 3.20 -9.69
C LEU A 246 -4.95 2.97 -9.89
N TRP A 247 -4.60 2.03 -10.70
CA TRP A 247 -3.27 1.70 -11.12
C TRP A 247 -2.56 2.84 -11.87
N GLN A 248 -3.26 3.49 -12.80
CA GLN A 248 -2.78 4.68 -13.49
C GLN A 248 -2.60 5.87 -12.52
N ILE A 249 -3.54 6.04 -11.58
CA ILE A 249 -3.44 7.09 -10.55
C ILE A 249 -2.21 6.87 -9.65
N MET A 250 -1.82 5.61 -9.39
CA MET A 250 -0.58 5.30 -8.67
C MET A 250 0.71 5.54 -9.50
N GLY A 251 0.61 6.06 -10.70
CA GLY A 251 1.78 6.39 -11.54
C GLY A 251 2.37 5.20 -12.29
N LEU A 252 1.61 4.10 -12.46
CA LEU A 252 2.04 2.99 -13.27
C LEU A 252 1.80 3.29 -14.76
N THR A 253 2.85 3.22 -15.54
CA THR A 253 2.83 3.56 -16.96
C THR A 253 3.54 2.49 -17.78
N GLN A 254 3.21 2.40 -19.04
CA GLN A 254 3.95 1.55 -19.96
C GLN A 254 5.31 2.18 -20.28
N GLN A 255 6.37 1.41 -20.19
CA GLN A 255 7.71 1.91 -20.54
C GLN A 255 7.70 2.33 -22.01
N ALA A 256 8.00 3.60 -22.30
CA ALA A 256 8.21 4.04 -23.67
C ALA A 256 9.34 3.20 -24.28
N SER A 257 9.08 2.58 -25.43
CA SER A 257 10.07 1.82 -26.18
C SER A 257 11.12 2.79 -26.74
N GLY A 258 12.13 3.10 -25.98
CA GLY A 258 13.22 3.98 -26.39
C GLY A 258 14.05 4.45 -25.21
N SER A 259 15.32 4.00 -25.16
CA SER A 259 16.43 4.49 -24.36
C SER A 259 16.35 4.31 -22.82
N VAL A 260 16.69 3.11 -22.39
CA VAL A 260 17.36 2.96 -21.09
C VAL A 260 18.86 2.86 -21.35
N GLU A 261 19.56 3.97 -21.26
CA GLU A 261 21.02 3.94 -21.11
C GLU A 261 21.31 3.51 -19.67
N TRP A 262 21.96 2.36 -19.54
CA TRP A 262 22.48 1.85 -18.28
C TRP A 262 23.79 2.57 -17.97
N TYR A 263 23.87 3.22 -16.82
CA TYR A 263 25.12 3.67 -16.21
C TYR A 263 25.47 2.80 -15.01
#